data_5e5dbefcc1c8fc1629afd2bcaef3eef6
#
_entry.id   5e5dbefcc1c8fc1629afd2bcaef3eef6
#
_cell.length_a   1.000
_cell.length_b   1.000
_cell.length_c   1.000
_cell.angle_alpha   90.00
_cell.angle_beta   90.00
_cell.angle_gamma   90.00
#
_symmetry.space_group_name_H-M   'P 1'
#
loop_
_entity.id
_entity.type
_entity.pdbx_description
1 polymer ?
#
loop_
_entity_poly.entity_id
_entity_poly.type
_entity_poly.pdbx_seq_one_letter_code
_entity_poly.pdbx_strand_id
1 'polypeptide(L)'
;MPHVTGQIFLDGKEIKNKNPQQAIENGIGFITEDRKVEGLMLEESIMKNISLANLGKISKNGVINKKKEQELVNQGIEELKIRCFGPQHECDNLSGGNQQKVVFAKWIYTNPKVLILDEPTRGVDIGAKKEIYNIINELAAKGVAIIMVSSELPEVLGMSDRVMVVREGEVRGILNKEEANQESIMTLATGGELNGK
;
A
#
# COMPACT_ATOMS: atom_id res chain seq x y z
N MET A 1 -0.38 -7.14 -23.87
CA MET A 1 -1.01 -7.30 -22.54
C MET A 1 -2.19 -8.25 -22.70
N PRO A 2 -2.43 -9.20 -21.80
CA PRO A 2 -3.66 -9.99 -21.85
C PRO A 2 -4.86 -9.05 -21.78
N HIS A 3 -5.91 -9.36 -22.55
CA HIS A 3 -7.15 -8.60 -22.48
C HIS A 3 -7.80 -8.83 -21.12
N VAL A 4 -7.67 -7.87 -20.23
CA VAL A 4 -8.39 -7.87 -18.96
C VAL A 4 -9.82 -7.41 -19.23
N THR A 5 -10.79 -8.23 -18.83
CA THR A 5 -12.23 -7.90 -18.91
C THR A 5 -12.77 -7.72 -17.49
N GLY A 6 -13.78 -6.88 -17.35
CA GLY A 6 -14.42 -6.61 -16.07
C GLY A 6 -14.68 -5.12 -15.86
N GLN A 7 -15.31 -4.81 -14.74
CA GLN A 7 -15.64 -3.46 -14.35
C GLN A 7 -15.13 -3.20 -12.93
N ILE A 8 -14.63 -1.98 -12.70
CA ILE A 8 -14.20 -1.54 -11.37
C ILE A 8 -15.13 -0.40 -10.95
N PHE A 9 -15.69 -0.52 -9.76
CA PHE A 9 -16.53 0.52 -9.17
C PHE A 9 -15.86 1.08 -7.92
N LEU A 10 -15.83 2.39 -7.80
CA LEU A 10 -15.38 3.10 -6.60
C LEU A 10 -16.46 4.10 -6.19
N ASP A 11 -16.94 4.02 -4.96
CA ASP A 11 -18.08 4.79 -4.46
C ASP A 11 -19.32 4.68 -5.38
N GLY A 12 -19.60 3.48 -5.90
CA GLY A 12 -20.72 3.21 -6.80
C GLY A 12 -20.59 3.75 -8.22
N LYS A 13 -19.45 4.36 -8.57
CA LYS A 13 -19.17 4.87 -9.91
C LYS A 13 -18.16 3.97 -10.63
N GLU A 14 -18.47 3.58 -11.86
CA GLU A 14 -17.50 2.86 -12.69
C GLU A 14 -16.29 3.76 -12.98
N ILE A 15 -15.10 3.22 -12.72
CA ILE A 15 -13.83 3.89 -13.03
C ILE A 15 -13.06 3.11 -14.08
N LYS A 16 -12.32 3.84 -14.94
CA LYS A 16 -11.45 3.26 -15.97
C LYS A 16 -10.09 3.92 -15.86
N ASN A 17 -9.10 3.16 -15.42
CA ASN A 17 -7.74 3.64 -15.27
C ASN A 17 -6.92 3.23 -16.50
N LYS A 18 -6.55 4.18 -17.35
CA LYS A 18 -5.72 3.93 -18.53
C LYS A 18 -4.22 4.06 -18.25
N ASN A 19 -3.88 4.69 -17.15
CA ASN A 19 -2.50 4.94 -16.71
C ASN A 19 -2.45 5.16 -15.19
N PRO A 20 -1.26 5.12 -14.56
CA PRO A 20 -1.09 5.34 -13.13
C PRO A 20 -1.61 6.68 -12.63
N GLN A 21 -1.45 7.74 -13.42
CA GLN A 21 -1.92 9.07 -13.04
C GLN A 21 -3.44 9.10 -12.81
N GLN A 22 -4.22 8.47 -13.70
CA GLN A 22 -5.67 8.36 -13.53
C GLN A 22 -6.05 7.51 -12.31
N ALA A 23 -5.27 6.47 -11.98
CA ALA A 23 -5.49 5.70 -10.76
C ALA A 23 -5.31 6.57 -9.51
N ILE A 24 -4.26 7.38 -9.47
CA ILE A 24 -4.02 8.34 -8.38
C ILE A 24 -5.17 9.36 -8.28
N GLU A 25 -5.60 9.93 -9.40
CA GLU A 25 -6.71 10.89 -9.46
C GLU A 25 -8.04 10.29 -9.01
N ASN A 26 -8.26 9.00 -9.28
CA ASN A 26 -9.41 8.25 -8.78
C ASN A 26 -9.27 7.83 -7.30
N GLY A 27 -8.14 8.11 -6.67
CA GLY A 27 -7.89 7.80 -5.26
C GLY A 27 -7.42 6.38 -5.01
N ILE A 28 -6.70 5.76 -5.96
CA ILE A 28 -6.09 4.44 -5.78
C ILE A 28 -4.58 4.62 -5.58
N GLY A 29 -4.06 4.09 -4.47
CA GLY A 29 -2.64 3.96 -4.21
C GLY A 29 -2.18 2.51 -4.29
N PHE A 30 -0.90 2.29 -4.60
CA PHE A 30 -0.33 0.94 -4.72
C PHE A 30 1.08 0.88 -4.12
N ILE A 31 1.25 0.06 -3.10
CA ILE A 31 2.56 -0.29 -2.53
C ILE A 31 2.97 -1.64 -3.12
N THR A 32 4.10 -1.64 -3.81
CA THR A 32 4.65 -2.79 -4.53
C THR A 32 5.41 -3.74 -3.62
N GLU A 33 5.53 -5.00 -4.00
CA GLU A 33 6.25 -6.03 -3.27
C GLU A 33 7.73 -5.67 -3.07
N ASP A 34 8.41 -5.24 -4.13
CA ASP A 34 9.82 -4.85 -4.07
C ASP A 34 9.97 -3.33 -4.01
N ARG A 35 10.07 -2.81 -2.77
CA ARG A 35 10.27 -1.37 -2.56
C ARG A 35 11.57 -0.84 -3.15
N LYS A 36 12.60 -1.69 -3.29
CA LYS A 36 13.92 -1.26 -3.78
C LYS A 36 13.97 -1.12 -5.29
N VAL A 37 13.25 -1.96 -6.00
CA VAL A 37 13.22 -1.96 -7.47
C VAL A 37 12.08 -1.09 -8.01
N GLU A 38 10.91 -1.14 -7.37
CA GLU A 38 9.68 -0.53 -7.90
C GLU A 38 9.13 0.60 -7.01
N GLY A 39 9.37 0.51 -5.71
CA GLY A 39 8.76 1.43 -4.74
C GLY A 39 9.50 2.74 -4.58
N LEU A 40 10.83 2.74 -4.64
CA LEU A 40 11.71 3.87 -4.34
C LEU A 40 12.76 4.10 -5.42
N MET A 41 13.13 5.35 -5.60
CA MET A 41 14.37 5.77 -6.23
C MET A 41 15.43 5.86 -5.13
N LEU A 42 16.21 4.79 -4.92
CA LEU A 42 17.09 4.63 -3.76
C LEU A 42 18.17 5.72 -3.66
N GLU A 43 18.80 6.08 -4.79
CA GLU A 43 19.83 7.11 -4.89
C GLU A 43 19.27 8.55 -4.73
N GLU A 44 17.94 8.67 -4.65
CA GLU A 44 17.28 9.95 -4.52
C GLU A 44 16.82 10.22 -3.09
N SER A 45 16.64 11.51 -2.78
CA SER A 45 16.24 11.93 -1.45
C SER A 45 14.82 11.47 -1.07
N ILE A 46 14.54 11.40 0.23
CA ILE A 46 13.20 11.21 0.79
C ILE A 46 12.22 12.22 0.17
N MET A 47 12.65 13.48 0.04
CA MET A 47 11.86 14.54 -0.56
C MET A 47 11.37 14.17 -1.95
N LYS A 48 12.28 13.78 -2.85
CA LYS A 48 11.92 13.42 -4.23
C LYS A 48 11.00 12.20 -4.28
N ASN A 49 11.28 11.18 -3.45
CA ASN A 49 10.46 9.98 -3.38
C ASN A 49 9.03 10.26 -2.96
N ILE A 50 8.82 11.03 -1.89
CA ILE A 50 7.47 11.39 -1.41
C ILE A 50 6.77 12.32 -2.40
N SER A 51 7.49 13.29 -2.96
CA SER A 51 6.95 14.28 -3.88
C SER A 51 6.43 13.68 -5.18
N LEU A 52 7.04 12.60 -5.67
CA LEU A 52 6.78 12.03 -7.00
C LEU A 52 5.29 11.70 -7.22
N ALA A 53 4.64 11.04 -6.28
CA ALA A 53 3.21 10.70 -6.39
C ALA A 53 2.29 11.90 -6.08
N ASN A 54 2.85 12.99 -5.54
CA ASN A 54 2.12 14.15 -5.05
C ASN A 54 2.31 15.40 -5.90
N LEU A 55 2.93 15.28 -7.08
CA LEU A 55 3.25 16.42 -7.96
C LEU A 55 2.02 17.28 -8.29
N GLY A 56 0.85 16.67 -8.49
CA GLY A 56 -0.39 17.40 -8.74
C GLY A 56 -0.82 18.33 -7.61
N LYS A 57 -0.43 18.03 -6.36
CA LYS A 57 -0.77 18.84 -5.17
C LYS A 57 0.24 19.96 -4.91
N ILE A 58 1.50 19.73 -5.25
CA ILE A 58 2.62 20.62 -4.92
C ILE A 58 3.08 21.48 -6.10
N SER A 59 2.54 21.26 -7.31
CA SER A 59 2.91 22.04 -8.48
C SER A 59 1.75 22.88 -9.01
N LYS A 60 2.11 23.98 -9.69
CA LYS A 60 1.17 24.83 -10.44
C LYS A 60 1.82 25.21 -11.77
N ASN A 61 1.10 25.01 -12.89
CA ASN A 61 1.60 25.25 -14.23
C ASN A 61 2.96 24.60 -14.52
N GLY A 62 3.16 23.36 -14.04
CA GLY A 62 4.41 22.60 -14.23
C GLY A 62 5.57 23.02 -13.33
N VAL A 63 5.40 24.00 -12.44
CA VAL A 63 6.43 24.46 -11.51
C VAL A 63 6.11 23.97 -10.09
N ILE A 64 7.07 23.28 -9.46
CA ILE A 64 6.94 22.80 -8.10
C ILE A 64 7.03 23.97 -7.12
N ASN A 65 6.07 24.08 -6.21
CA ASN A 65 6.11 25.00 -5.09
C ASN A 65 6.97 24.39 -3.96
N LYS A 66 8.20 24.86 -3.85
CA LYS A 66 9.19 24.35 -2.89
C LYS A 66 8.74 24.41 -1.43
N LYS A 67 7.96 25.41 -1.06
CA LYS A 67 7.41 25.53 0.30
C LYS A 67 6.39 24.43 0.58
N LYS A 68 5.43 24.21 -0.32
CA LYS A 68 4.45 23.14 -0.19
C LYS A 68 5.10 21.76 -0.21
N GLU A 69 6.11 21.55 -1.06
CA GLU A 69 6.89 20.32 -1.11
C GLU A 69 7.55 20.03 0.24
N GLN A 70 8.23 21.02 0.80
CA GLN A 70 8.89 20.90 2.09
C GLN A 70 7.92 20.62 3.24
N GLU A 71 6.78 21.33 3.27
CA GLU A 71 5.72 21.15 4.26
C GLU A 71 5.17 19.72 4.21
N LEU A 72 4.78 19.25 3.02
CA LEU A 72 4.25 17.90 2.83
C LEU A 72 5.24 16.81 3.26
N VAL A 73 6.50 16.95 2.87
CA VAL A 73 7.53 15.96 3.18
C VAL A 73 7.87 15.94 4.66
N ASN A 74 8.01 17.12 5.29
CA ASN A 74 8.27 17.21 6.72
C ASN A 74 7.13 16.58 7.53
N GLN A 75 5.88 16.84 7.14
CA GLN A 75 4.71 16.22 7.75
C GLN A 75 4.80 14.69 7.65
N GLY A 76 5.17 14.14 6.47
CA GLY A 76 5.33 12.71 6.28
C GLY A 76 6.42 12.09 7.14
N ILE A 77 7.55 12.77 7.28
CA ILE A 77 8.65 12.32 8.13
C ILE A 77 8.21 12.28 9.60
N GLU A 78 7.50 13.29 10.07
CA GLU A 78 7.04 13.41 11.45
C GLU A 78 5.93 12.40 11.78
N GLU A 79 4.85 12.39 10.99
CA GLU A 79 3.68 11.52 11.25
C GLU A 79 4.04 10.04 11.21
N LEU A 80 4.87 9.61 10.23
CA LEU A 80 5.29 8.23 10.11
C LEU A 80 6.56 7.90 10.91
N LYS A 81 7.09 8.87 11.65
CA LYS A 81 8.29 8.71 12.47
C LYS A 81 9.45 8.10 11.67
N ILE A 82 9.72 8.67 10.48
CA ILE A 82 10.82 8.22 9.61
C ILE A 82 12.14 8.68 10.25
N ARG A 83 12.99 7.73 10.62
CA ARG A 83 14.31 8.02 11.21
C ARG A 83 15.28 8.36 10.09
N CYS A 84 15.56 9.65 9.94
CA CYS A 84 16.47 10.20 8.93
C CYS A 84 17.13 11.48 9.43
N PHE A 85 18.17 11.95 8.74
CA PHE A 85 18.84 13.23 9.03
C PHE A 85 18.12 14.44 8.41
N GLY A 86 17.00 14.22 7.71
CA GLY A 86 16.19 15.25 7.08
C GLY A 86 15.70 14.85 5.70
N PRO A 87 14.89 15.71 5.06
CA PRO A 87 14.23 15.38 3.79
C PRO A 87 15.18 15.19 2.59
N GLN A 88 16.42 15.69 2.69
CA GLN A 88 17.45 15.51 1.66
C GLN A 88 18.24 14.21 1.83
N HIS A 89 17.99 13.43 2.88
CA HIS A 89 18.64 12.15 3.12
C HIS A 89 18.25 11.16 2.01
N GLU A 90 19.22 10.50 1.41
CA GLU A 90 19.03 9.49 0.36
C GLU A 90 18.36 8.25 0.93
N CYS A 91 17.43 7.66 0.17
CA CYS A 91 16.66 6.52 0.63
C CYS A 91 17.51 5.24 0.81
N ASP A 92 18.61 5.09 0.07
CA ASP A 92 19.50 3.93 0.20
C ASP A 92 20.17 3.83 1.57
N ASN A 93 20.41 4.97 2.20
CA ASN A 93 21.02 5.05 3.53
C ASN A 93 20.05 4.77 4.70
N LEU A 94 18.79 4.48 4.40
CA LEU A 94 17.78 4.16 5.41
C LEU A 94 17.70 2.67 5.70
N SER A 95 17.34 2.31 6.94
CA SER A 95 16.95 0.92 7.25
C SER A 95 15.72 0.50 6.45
N GLY A 96 15.53 -0.81 6.22
CA GLY A 96 14.39 -1.35 5.47
C GLY A 96 13.04 -0.87 5.99
N GLY A 97 12.86 -0.79 7.31
CA GLY A 97 11.65 -0.26 7.92
C GLY A 97 11.41 1.23 7.62
N ASN A 98 12.46 2.06 7.61
CA ASN A 98 12.33 3.47 7.26
C ASN A 98 12.11 3.67 5.76
N GLN A 99 12.75 2.85 4.90
CA GLN A 99 12.45 2.82 3.47
C GLN A 99 10.96 2.52 3.23
N GLN A 100 10.43 1.51 3.91
CA GLN A 100 9.00 1.15 3.80
C GLN A 100 8.09 2.31 4.22
N LYS A 101 8.42 3.02 5.30
CA LYS A 101 7.68 4.22 5.73
C LYS A 101 7.73 5.34 4.69
N VAL A 102 8.84 5.52 3.96
CA VAL A 102 8.91 6.48 2.83
C VAL A 102 7.95 6.07 1.72
N VAL A 103 7.85 4.77 1.40
CA VAL A 103 6.86 4.26 0.43
C VAL A 103 5.44 4.55 0.92
N PHE A 104 5.13 4.30 2.19
CA PHE A 104 3.82 4.66 2.76
C PHE A 104 3.56 6.16 2.67
N ALA A 105 4.50 7.02 3.06
CA ALA A 105 4.37 8.47 2.94
C ALA A 105 4.06 8.91 1.50
N LYS A 106 4.79 8.38 0.52
CA LYS A 106 4.58 8.64 -0.90
C LYS A 106 3.11 8.47 -1.31
N TRP A 107 2.45 7.42 -0.82
CA TRP A 107 1.07 7.09 -1.20
C TRP A 107 0.00 7.70 -0.28
N ILE A 108 0.22 7.78 1.02
CA ILE A 108 -0.74 8.35 1.99
C ILE A 108 -1.09 9.79 1.63
N TYR A 109 -0.10 10.59 1.26
CA TYR A 109 -0.30 11.99 0.92
C TYR A 109 -0.97 12.23 -0.43
N THR A 110 -1.19 11.18 -1.24
CA THR A 110 -2.11 11.28 -2.39
C THR A 110 -3.58 11.33 -1.94
N ASN A 111 -3.89 11.05 -0.66
CA ASN A 111 -5.21 10.91 -0.07
C ASN A 111 -6.01 9.79 -0.74
N PRO A 112 -5.51 8.56 -0.71
CA PRO A 112 -6.16 7.45 -1.40
C PRO A 112 -7.47 7.09 -0.70
N LYS A 113 -8.46 6.66 -1.49
CA LYS A 113 -9.67 5.99 -1.02
C LYS A 113 -9.46 4.50 -0.87
N VAL A 114 -8.62 3.94 -1.73
CA VAL A 114 -8.20 2.54 -1.72
C VAL A 114 -6.68 2.49 -1.76
N LEU A 115 -6.10 1.70 -0.88
CA LEU A 115 -4.67 1.42 -0.87
C LEU A 115 -4.44 -0.08 -1.02
N ILE A 116 -3.78 -0.45 -2.11
CA ILE A 116 -3.38 -1.83 -2.40
C ILE A 116 -1.96 -2.01 -1.87
N LEU A 117 -1.76 -3.03 -1.05
CA LEU A 117 -0.50 -3.36 -0.39
C LEU A 117 -0.07 -4.75 -0.84
N ASP A 118 1.04 -4.84 -1.55
CA ASP A 118 1.63 -6.10 -1.96
C ASP A 118 2.85 -6.38 -1.08
N GLU A 119 2.76 -7.42 -0.23
CA GLU A 119 3.78 -7.82 0.73
C GLU A 119 4.34 -6.65 1.57
N PRO A 120 3.50 -5.85 2.26
CA PRO A 120 3.89 -4.57 2.84
C PRO A 120 4.95 -4.65 3.92
N THR A 121 5.20 -5.82 4.48
CA THR A 121 6.19 -6.06 5.54
C THR A 121 7.38 -6.91 5.12
N ARG A 122 7.47 -7.26 3.82
CA ARG A 122 8.56 -8.09 3.30
C ARG A 122 9.92 -7.41 3.48
N GLY A 123 10.87 -8.16 4.05
CA GLY A 123 12.24 -7.68 4.30
C GLY A 123 12.32 -6.55 5.33
N VAL A 124 11.35 -6.48 6.25
CA VAL A 124 11.31 -5.54 7.36
C VAL A 124 11.51 -6.31 8.66
N ASP A 125 12.26 -5.74 9.61
CA ASP A 125 12.47 -6.35 10.92
C ASP A 125 11.18 -6.36 11.77
N ILE A 126 11.13 -7.21 12.80
CA ILE A 126 9.94 -7.42 13.65
C ILE A 126 9.45 -6.13 14.29
N GLY A 127 10.37 -5.26 14.72
CA GLY A 127 10.01 -3.98 15.35
C GLY A 127 9.33 -3.05 14.36
N ALA A 128 9.88 -2.95 13.14
CA ALA A 128 9.33 -2.13 12.09
C ALA A 128 8.03 -2.72 11.51
N LYS A 129 7.83 -4.06 11.48
CA LYS A 129 6.54 -4.67 11.10
C LYS A 129 5.39 -4.13 11.94
N LYS A 130 5.56 -4.07 13.27
CA LYS A 130 4.55 -3.52 14.17
C LYS A 130 4.21 -2.06 13.85
N GLU A 131 5.23 -1.25 13.51
CA GLU A 131 5.00 0.14 13.13
C GLU A 131 4.20 0.23 11.81
N ILE A 132 4.47 -0.63 10.84
CA ILE A 132 3.72 -0.72 9.58
C ILE A 132 2.27 -1.14 9.82
N TYR A 133 2.02 -2.14 10.66
CA TYR A 133 0.65 -2.54 11.01
C TYR A 133 -0.14 -1.41 11.68
N ASN A 134 0.51 -0.62 12.54
CA ASN A 134 -0.14 0.55 13.12
C ASN A 134 -0.52 1.58 12.06
N ILE A 135 0.36 1.86 11.08
CA ILE A 135 0.06 2.75 9.97
C ILE A 135 -1.14 2.24 9.16
N ILE A 136 -1.19 0.96 8.83
CA ILE A 136 -2.30 0.34 8.10
C ILE A 136 -3.62 0.47 8.87
N ASN A 137 -3.60 0.16 10.17
CA ASN A 137 -4.78 0.27 11.02
C ASN A 137 -5.28 1.72 11.16
N GLU A 138 -4.37 2.70 11.28
CA GLU A 138 -4.73 4.11 11.33
C GLU A 138 -5.36 4.59 10.02
N LEU A 139 -4.88 4.11 8.87
CA LEU A 139 -5.47 4.40 7.57
C LEU A 139 -6.88 3.80 7.43
N ALA A 140 -7.06 2.55 7.82
CA ALA A 140 -8.36 1.89 7.84
C ALA A 140 -9.35 2.62 8.77
N ALA A 141 -8.91 3.03 9.96
CA ALA A 141 -9.72 3.82 10.89
C ALA A 141 -10.11 5.20 10.34
N LYS A 142 -9.31 5.78 9.42
CA LYS A 142 -9.63 7.01 8.70
C LYS A 142 -10.55 6.78 7.48
N GLY A 143 -10.99 5.54 7.24
CA GLY A 143 -11.92 5.18 6.16
C GLY A 143 -11.24 4.82 4.83
N VAL A 144 -9.92 4.62 4.79
CA VAL A 144 -9.24 4.11 3.60
C VAL A 144 -9.52 2.61 3.48
N ALA A 145 -10.05 2.17 2.34
CA ALA A 145 -10.20 0.74 2.05
C ALA A 145 -8.82 0.12 1.76
N ILE A 146 -8.48 -0.94 2.48
CA ILE A 146 -7.18 -1.62 2.35
C ILE A 146 -7.39 -2.96 1.64
N ILE A 147 -6.61 -3.21 0.59
CA ILE A 147 -6.47 -4.52 -0.04
C ILE A 147 -5.03 -4.96 0.20
N MET A 148 -4.83 -5.99 1.01
CA MET A 148 -3.51 -6.48 1.35
C MET A 148 -3.29 -7.88 0.76
N VAL A 149 -2.18 -8.05 0.07
CA VAL A 149 -1.65 -9.35 -0.36
C VAL A 149 -0.48 -9.67 0.55
N SER A 150 -0.48 -10.85 1.15
CA SER A 150 0.60 -11.32 2.01
C SER A 150 0.76 -12.83 1.92
N SER A 151 2.02 -13.27 1.92
CA SER A 151 2.41 -14.68 2.04
C SER A 151 2.47 -15.15 3.50
N GLU A 152 2.39 -14.23 4.47
CA GLU A 152 2.45 -14.54 5.89
C GLU A 152 1.03 -14.73 6.45
N LEU A 153 0.61 -15.98 6.63
CA LEU A 153 -0.72 -16.29 7.14
C LEU A 153 -1.08 -15.61 8.48
N PRO A 154 -0.15 -15.48 9.46
CA PRO A 154 -0.43 -14.70 10.67
C PRO A 154 -0.74 -13.22 10.41
N GLU A 155 -0.10 -12.61 9.40
CA GLU A 155 -0.40 -11.24 8.98
C GLU A 155 -1.81 -11.14 8.40
N VAL A 156 -2.16 -12.04 7.48
CA VAL A 156 -3.50 -12.10 6.88
C VAL A 156 -4.57 -12.23 7.98
N LEU A 157 -4.42 -13.19 8.87
CA LEU A 157 -5.40 -13.44 9.95
C LEU A 157 -5.49 -12.29 10.96
N GLY A 158 -4.35 -11.64 11.25
CA GLY A 158 -4.29 -10.55 12.24
C GLY A 158 -4.81 -9.21 11.74
N MET A 159 -4.72 -8.96 10.43
CA MET A 159 -4.96 -7.63 9.87
C MET A 159 -6.24 -7.53 9.04
N SER A 160 -6.88 -8.64 8.66
CA SER A 160 -7.98 -8.62 7.70
C SER A 160 -9.34 -8.78 8.37
N ASP A 161 -10.35 -8.07 7.86
CA ASP A 161 -11.77 -8.28 8.18
C ASP A 161 -12.40 -9.36 7.30
N ARG A 162 -11.86 -9.54 6.09
CA ARG A 162 -12.24 -10.58 5.13
C ARG A 162 -11.01 -11.09 4.41
N VAL A 163 -10.98 -12.38 4.13
CA VAL A 163 -9.90 -13.05 3.40
C VAL A 163 -10.42 -13.62 2.09
N MET A 164 -9.91 -13.14 0.97
CA MET A 164 -10.16 -13.72 -0.34
C MET A 164 -9.03 -14.69 -0.68
N VAL A 165 -9.36 -15.95 -0.89
CA VAL A 165 -8.39 -16.98 -1.27
C VAL A 165 -8.40 -17.14 -2.79
N VAL A 166 -7.22 -16.95 -3.40
CA VAL A 166 -7.01 -17.09 -4.85
C VAL A 166 -6.09 -18.29 -5.10
N ARG A 167 -6.44 -19.12 -6.06
CA ARG A 167 -5.61 -20.23 -6.54
C ARG A 167 -5.64 -20.29 -8.06
N GLU A 168 -4.48 -20.37 -8.70
CA GLU A 168 -4.35 -20.52 -10.16
C GLU A 168 -5.14 -19.45 -10.96
N GLY A 169 -5.22 -18.23 -10.41
CA GLY A 169 -5.96 -17.10 -11.01
C GLY A 169 -7.47 -17.10 -10.74
N GLU A 170 -8.01 -18.05 -9.97
CA GLU A 170 -9.43 -18.15 -9.63
C GLU A 170 -9.68 -17.84 -8.16
N VAL A 171 -10.76 -17.11 -7.86
CA VAL A 171 -11.23 -16.91 -6.49
C VAL A 171 -11.87 -18.20 -5.99
N ARG A 172 -11.27 -18.83 -4.99
CA ARG A 172 -11.75 -20.10 -4.39
C ARG A 172 -12.76 -19.87 -3.26
N GLY A 173 -12.73 -18.72 -2.65
CA GLY A 173 -13.67 -18.33 -1.61
C GLY A 173 -13.34 -16.98 -0.98
N ILE A 174 -14.33 -16.42 -0.30
CA ILE A 174 -14.18 -15.22 0.53
C ILE A 174 -14.69 -15.59 1.91
N LEU A 175 -13.82 -15.48 2.91
CA LEU A 175 -14.07 -15.79 4.31
C LEU A 175 -14.21 -14.49 5.10
N ASN A 176 -15.22 -14.39 5.95
CA ASN A 176 -15.26 -13.35 6.96
C ASN A 176 -14.27 -13.66 8.09
N LYS A 177 -13.97 -12.68 8.93
CA LYS A 177 -12.99 -12.80 10.00
C LYS A 177 -13.24 -13.99 10.93
N GLU A 178 -14.49 -14.26 11.25
CA GLU A 178 -14.91 -15.34 12.14
C GLU A 178 -14.74 -16.73 11.49
N GLU A 179 -14.79 -16.81 10.16
CA GLU A 179 -14.63 -18.04 9.36
C GLU A 179 -13.16 -18.29 8.98
N ALA A 180 -12.36 -17.21 8.96
CA ALA A 180 -10.97 -17.26 8.52
C ALA A 180 -10.08 -17.83 9.62
N ASN A 181 -9.51 -18.99 9.35
CA ASN A 181 -8.47 -19.62 10.16
C ASN A 181 -7.48 -20.34 9.24
N GLN A 182 -6.39 -20.84 9.79
CA GLN A 182 -5.35 -21.50 9.02
C GLN A 182 -5.89 -22.68 8.20
N GLU A 183 -6.77 -23.50 8.77
CA GLU A 183 -7.33 -24.69 8.14
C GLU A 183 -8.23 -24.30 6.95
N SER A 184 -9.20 -23.38 7.17
CA SER A 184 -10.13 -22.94 6.14
C SER A 184 -9.42 -22.28 4.95
N ILE A 185 -8.43 -21.41 5.23
CA ILE A 185 -7.64 -20.75 4.18
C ILE A 185 -6.81 -21.78 3.40
N MET A 186 -6.11 -22.69 4.08
CA MET A 186 -5.27 -23.69 3.43
C MET A 186 -6.10 -24.71 2.66
N THR A 187 -7.27 -25.09 3.15
CA THR A 187 -8.20 -25.96 2.40
C THR A 187 -8.56 -25.35 1.06
N LEU A 188 -9.00 -24.11 1.02
CA LEU A 188 -9.31 -23.39 -0.22
C LEU A 188 -8.08 -23.21 -1.12
N ALA A 189 -6.94 -22.83 -0.53
CA ALA A 189 -5.69 -22.61 -1.27
C ALA A 189 -5.14 -23.89 -1.92
N THR A 190 -5.39 -25.06 -1.34
CA THR A 190 -5.00 -26.37 -1.91
C THR A 190 -6.04 -26.97 -2.83
N GLY A 191 -7.21 -26.36 -2.98
CA GLY A 191 -8.29 -26.79 -3.88
C GLY A 191 -9.33 -27.69 -3.23
N GLY A 192 -9.33 -27.78 -1.90
CA GLY A 192 -10.41 -28.41 -1.15
C GLY A 192 -11.67 -27.54 -1.09
N GLU A 193 -12.74 -28.13 -0.62
CA GLU A 193 -14.01 -27.44 -0.34
C GLU A 193 -14.24 -27.37 1.15
N LEU A 194 -14.81 -26.26 1.63
CA LEU A 194 -15.21 -26.16 3.03
C LEU A 194 -16.51 -26.95 3.23
N ASN A 195 -16.48 -27.90 4.16
CA ASN A 195 -17.66 -28.70 4.51
C ASN A 195 -18.75 -27.76 5.06
N GLY A 196 -19.84 -27.58 4.31
CA GLY A 196 -21.04 -26.88 4.79
C GLY A 196 -21.55 -25.71 3.93
N LYS A 197 -21.13 -25.59 2.66
CA LYS A 197 -21.82 -24.71 1.69
C LYS A 197 -22.15 -25.45 0.43
#